data_3824cb0a93bb2370da0449f2db53d51c
#
_entry.id   3824cb0a93bb2370da0449f2db53d51c
#
_cell.length_a   1.000
_cell.length_b   1.000
_cell.length_c   1.000
_cell.angle_alpha   90.00
_cell.angle_beta   90.00
_cell.angle_gamma   90.00
#
_symmetry.space_group_name_H-M   'P 1'
#
loop_
_entity.id
_entity.type
_entity.pdbx_description
1 polymer ?
#
loop_
_entity_poly.entity_id
_entity_poly.type
_entity_poly.pdbx_seq_one_letter_code
_entity_poly.pdbx_strand_id
1 'polypeptide(L)'
;LTEDYQGVLLGAGLNTFFGGISIKTNASQATWLNQDYNGHKIALDYSYYLPAYKMNFYANAQTQTQHYLSVFNLLSYKNYDYLNTNELNDLSLTADLRNQINFSLSKSFDNPRVGAFSVGFLVSDYWNSDNNRYQYNLSYGNSWKRLSYSIGFSQTNYKENTFDKDQSVYASLSLPLDFRKSNLNLNSTYQQGEQQGRDSDSFGAYLSGTAGSNNNLNFGLGATSNRFDGSTNTSYNANVNYLLPQVNLGATVYHANQDTQYSLSAQGAIVAHRHGITATNTAADTYTIIHVDHGAGASIDNAWGIKLDRWGNAIYPNASAYSINTISINPDQLPPEITLDGNQTQVIPRMYSSTLATFKVNQQSNILMRIHSKNTQQFPMGSRIETSSGNLIGLMGQSNQSLLTHDIRDLKEPLKVVWGDQLKQSCNIPITEFDSVVKKKNSQLDILNVECH
;
A
#
# COMPACT_ATOMS: atom_id res chain seq x y z
N LEU A 1 5.88 11.48 28.46
CA LEU A 1 6.33 12.33 29.57
C LEU A 1 7.80 12.00 29.81
N THR A 2 8.70 12.94 29.54
CA THR A 2 10.10 12.86 29.95
C THR A 2 10.25 13.52 31.31
N GLU A 3 11.30 13.22 32.09
CA GLU A 3 11.55 13.86 33.39
C GLU A 3 11.60 15.39 33.28
N ASP A 4 11.95 15.91 32.07
CA ASP A 4 12.17 17.33 31.83
C ASP A 4 11.04 18.02 31.06
N TYR A 5 9.90 17.34 30.78
CA TYR A 5 8.77 17.93 30.07
C TYR A 5 7.41 17.41 30.56
N GLN A 6 6.54 18.35 30.86
CA GLN A 6 5.12 18.10 31.13
C GLN A 6 4.27 19.02 30.25
N GLY A 7 3.21 18.50 29.68
CA GLY A 7 2.31 19.29 28.85
C GLY A 7 0.87 18.78 28.89
N VAL A 8 -0.08 19.73 28.83
CA VAL A 8 -1.50 19.45 28.76
C VAL A 8 -2.06 20.16 27.53
N LEU A 9 -2.73 19.39 26.68
CA LEU A 9 -3.44 19.88 25.51
C LEU A 9 -4.93 19.67 25.71
N LEU A 10 -5.70 20.77 25.58
CA LEU A 10 -7.15 20.74 25.54
C LEU A 10 -7.61 21.31 24.20
N GLY A 11 -8.66 20.75 23.65
CA GLY A 11 -9.22 21.21 22.39
C GLY A 11 -10.71 20.95 22.30
N ALA A 12 -11.40 21.85 21.63
CA ALA A 12 -12.80 21.70 21.29
C ALA A 12 -13.01 22.11 19.83
N GLY A 13 -13.87 21.38 19.11
CA GLY A 13 -14.21 21.67 17.74
C GLY A 13 -15.70 21.55 17.50
N LEU A 14 -16.22 22.41 16.64
CA LEU A 14 -17.62 22.44 16.28
C LEU A 14 -17.74 22.54 14.75
N ASN A 15 -18.49 21.62 14.15
CA ASN A 15 -18.90 21.71 12.76
C ASN A 15 -20.26 22.37 12.66
N THR A 16 -20.32 23.49 11.95
CA THR A 16 -21.54 24.27 11.73
C THR A 16 -21.89 24.30 10.25
N PHE A 17 -23.08 24.83 9.93
CA PHE A 17 -23.48 25.14 8.56
C PHE A 17 -22.51 26.12 7.87
N PHE A 18 -21.85 26.98 8.63
CA PHE A 18 -20.86 27.96 8.16
C PHE A 18 -19.42 27.44 8.22
N GLY A 19 -19.18 26.15 8.41
CA GLY A 19 -17.85 25.55 8.47
C GLY A 19 -17.49 24.98 9.83
N GLY A 20 -16.27 24.43 9.89
CA GLY A 20 -15.66 23.90 11.08
C GLY A 20 -14.81 24.93 11.80
N ILE A 21 -15.02 25.08 13.10
CA ILE A 21 -14.20 25.91 13.98
C ILE A 21 -13.60 25.02 15.04
N SER A 22 -12.30 25.17 15.32
CA SER A 22 -11.67 24.50 16.46
C SER A 22 -10.77 25.45 17.25
N ILE A 23 -10.77 25.28 18.54
CA ILE A 23 -9.84 25.97 19.45
C ILE A 23 -9.01 24.92 20.17
N LYS A 24 -7.71 25.17 20.27
CA LYS A 24 -6.76 24.31 20.97
C LYS A 24 -5.93 25.16 21.90
N THR A 25 -5.76 24.71 23.13
CA THR A 25 -4.83 25.32 24.07
C THR A 25 -3.85 24.27 24.56
N ASN A 26 -2.59 24.63 24.62
CA ASN A 26 -1.51 23.77 25.11
C ASN A 26 -0.74 24.54 26.18
N ALA A 27 -0.62 23.97 27.37
CA ALA A 27 0.23 24.45 28.43
C ALA A 27 1.41 23.50 28.58
N SER A 28 2.62 24.02 28.67
CA SER A 28 3.84 23.22 28.83
C SER A 28 4.72 23.75 29.95
N GLN A 29 5.36 22.82 30.63
CA GLN A 29 6.46 23.05 31.56
C GLN A 29 7.62 22.18 31.12
N ALA A 30 8.78 22.77 30.91
CA ALA A 30 9.99 22.10 30.47
C ALA A 30 11.21 22.65 31.20
N THR A 31 12.19 21.79 31.50
CA THR A 31 13.49 22.19 32.04
C THR A 31 14.58 21.87 31.03
N TRP A 32 15.36 22.86 30.63
CA TRP A 32 16.49 22.70 29.72
C TRP A 32 17.63 23.63 30.12
N LEU A 33 18.88 23.10 30.16
CA LEU A 33 20.08 23.82 30.61
C LEU A 33 19.91 24.55 31.97
N ASN A 34 19.26 23.88 32.92
CA ASN A 34 18.92 24.43 34.25
C ASN A 34 18.03 25.68 34.24
N GLN A 35 17.28 25.90 33.13
CA GLN A 35 16.26 26.93 33.03
C GLN A 35 14.88 26.30 32.90
N ASP A 36 13.91 26.87 33.58
CA ASP A 36 12.53 26.45 33.55
C ASP A 36 11.73 27.26 32.50
N TYR A 37 11.11 26.56 31.60
CA TYR A 37 10.27 27.11 30.56
C TYR A 37 8.81 26.77 30.83
N ASN A 38 8.03 27.78 31.23
CA ASN A 38 6.62 27.63 31.50
C ASN A 38 5.82 28.52 30.54
N GLY A 39 4.97 27.92 29.76
CA GLY A 39 4.24 28.68 28.77
C GLY A 39 2.96 28.01 28.29
N HIS A 40 2.23 28.77 27.51
CA HIS A 40 1.02 28.30 26.87
C HIS A 40 0.94 28.79 25.42
N LYS A 41 0.22 28.00 24.62
CA LYS A 41 -0.09 28.27 23.22
C LYS A 41 -1.60 28.11 23.01
N ILE A 42 -2.18 29.05 22.29
CA ILE A 42 -3.59 28.99 21.88
C ILE A 42 -3.62 29.02 20.36
N ALA A 43 -4.41 28.16 19.74
CA ALA A 43 -4.63 28.12 18.30
C ALA A 43 -6.12 28.05 18.01
N LEU A 44 -6.55 28.83 17.03
CA LEU A 44 -7.89 28.85 16.47
C LEU A 44 -7.80 28.44 15.00
N ASP A 45 -8.54 27.42 14.62
CA ASP A 45 -8.65 26.96 13.24
C ASP A 45 -10.08 27.19 12.73
N TYR A 46 -10.19 27.63 11.49
CA TYR A 46 -11.44 27.72 10.77
C TYR A 46 -11.30 27.12 9.38
N SER A 47 -12.25 26.29 8.98
CA SER A 47 -12.29 25.72 7.64
C SER A 47 -13.71 25.73 7.10
N TYR A 48 -13.85 26.13 5.84
CA TYR A 48 -15.14 26.15 5.17
C TYR A 48 -15.03 25.74 3.70
N TYR A 49 -15.85 24.79 3.33
CA TYR A 49 -16.02 24.39 1.94
C TYR A 49 -17.33 24.94 1.39
N LEU A 50 -17.26 25.70 0.30
CA LEU A 50 -18.40 26.21 -0.45
C LEU A 50 -18.68 25.32 -1.67
N PRO A 51 -19.62 24.36 -1.58
CA PRO A 51 -19.85 23.39 -2.67
C PRO A 51 -20.27 24.05 -3.98
N ALA A 52 -21.14 25.08 -3.90
CA ALA A 52 -21.66 25.80 -5.07
C ALA A 52 -20.55 26.46 -5.91
N TYR A 53 -19.44 26.83 -5.28
CA TYR A 53 -18.31 27.50 -5.94
C TYR A 53 -17.07 26.61 -6.02
N LYS A 54 -17.09 25.39 -5.44
CA LYS A 54 -15.93 24.49 -5.29
C LYS A 54 -14.72 25.21 -4.71
N MET A 55 -14.96 25.97 -3.65
CA MET A 55 -13.95 26.76 -2.95
C MET A 55 -13.70 26.18 -1.55
N ASN A 56 -12.43 26.06 -1.19
CA ASN A 56 -12.01 25.77 0.18
C ASN A 56 -11.37 27.00 0.77
N PHE A 57 -11.78 27.33 1.96
CA PHE A 57 -11.26 28.41 2.77
C PHE A 57 -10.68 27.80 4.05
N TYR A 58 -9.46 28.18 4.41
CA TYR A 58 -8.83 27.80 5.66
C TYR A 58 -8.15 29.01 6.28
N ALA A 59 -8.37 29.21 7.58
CA ALA A 59 -7.68 30.19 8.38
C ALA A 59 -7.22 29.56 9.70
N ASN A 60 -6.00 29.86 10.09
CA ASN A 60 -5.45 29.48 11.38
C ASN A 60 -4.83 30.72 12.02
N ALA A 61 -5.12 30.95 13.29
CA ALA A 61 -4.47 31.97 14.10
C ALA A 61 -3.93 31.30 15.36
N GLN A 62 -2.67 31.55 15.67
CA GLN A 62 -2.07 31.03 16.91
C GLN A 62 -1.24 32.12 17.62
N THR A 63 -1.23 32.01 18.93
CA THR A 63 -0.41 32.85 19.80
C THR A 63 0.23 31.97 20.88
N GLN A 64 1.45 32.31 21.27
CA GLN A 64 2.13 31.64 22.37
C GLN A 64 2.92 32.60 23.22
N THR A 65 3.11 32.23 24.48
CA THR A 65 3.92 32.99 25.42
C THR A 65 5.40 32.79 25.12
N GLN A 66 6.24 33.75 25.55
CA GLN A 66 7.70 33.74 25.32
C GLN A 66 8.41 32.47 25.82
N HIS A 67 7.97 31.93 26.96
CA HIS A 67 8.55 30.73 27.57
C HIS A 67 7.77 29.45 27.21
N TYR A 68 6.96 29.48 26.17
CA TYR A 68 6.32 28.24 25.69
C TYR A 68 7.33 27.38 24.91
N LEU A 69 7.54 26.16 25.38
CA LEU A 69 8.38 25.16 24.72
C LEU A 69 7.55 23.92 24.37
N SER A 70 7.52 23.52 23.10
CA SER A 70 6.88 22.27 22.71
C SER A 70 7.81 21.08 22.99
N VAL A 71 7.25 19.89 23.16
CA VAL A 71 8.05 18.65 23.28
C VAL A 71 8.98 18.46 22.09
N PHE A 72 8.52 18.80 20.89
CA PHE A 72 9.32 18.69 19.67
C PHE A 72 10.54 19.63 19.71
N ASN A 73 10.34 20.88 20.10
CA ASN A 73 11.43 21.86 20.23
C ASN A 73 12.43 21.42 21.30
N LEU A 74 11.95 20.93 22.47
CA LEU A 74 12.84 20.41 23.51
C LEU A 74 13.68 19.23 23.02
N LEU A 75 13.06 18.27 22.33
CA LEU A 75 13.80 17.13 21.76
C LEU A 75 14.79 17.55 20.67
N SER A 76 14.43 18.53 19.86
CA SER A 76 15.35 19.12 18.90
C SER A 76 16.54 19.77 19.60
N TYR A 77 16.32 20.58 20.61
CA TYR A 77 17.37 21.20 21.39
C TYR A 77 18.30 20.17 22.07
N LYS A 78 17.75 19.11 22.65
CA LYS A 78 18.55 18.02 23.25
C LYS A 78 19.40 17.26 22.22
N ASN A 79 18.93 17.10 21.01
CA ASN A 79 19.70 16.47 19.93
C ASN A 79 20.83 17.36 19.42
N TYR A 80 20.70 18.69 19.55
CA TYR A 80 21.70 19.68 19.12
C TYR A 80 22.72 20.01 20.22
N ASP A 81 22.59 19.49 21.43
CA ASP A 81 23.54 19.71 22.53
C ASP A 81 24.98 19.18 22.22
N TYR A 82 25.13 18.44 21.11
CA TYR A 82 26.43 18.02 20.53
C TYR A 82 26.95 18.96 19.45
N LEU A 83 26.25 20.02 19.08
CA LEU A 83 26.59 20.95 18.00
C LEU A 83 26.97 22.32 18.58
N ASN A 84 27.90 23.00 17.90
CA ASN A 84 28.46 24.28 18.31
C ASN A 84 27.41 25.38 18.57
N THR A 85 27.67 26.24 19.55
CA THR A 85 26.86 27.38 20.01
C THR A 85 26.35 28.34 18.92
N ASN A 86 26.96 28.36 17.73
CA ASN A 86 26.51 29.20 16.60
C ASN A 86 25.32 28.67 15.84
N GLU A 87 25.03 27.35 15.92
CA GLU A 87 23.86 26.74 15.28
C GLU A 87 22.63 26.82 16.18
N LEU A 88 22.80 27.04 17.48
CA LEU A 88 21.69 27.26 18.46
C LEU A 88 20.95 28.57 18.17
N ASN A 89 21.55 29.56 17.55
CA ASN A 89 20.87 30.81 17.20
C ASN A 89 19.84 30.65 16.09
N ASP A 90 20.01 29.71 15.17
CA ASP A 90 19.03 29.42 14.12
C ASP A 90 17.80 28.62 14.65
N LEU A 91 17.98 27.84 15.73
CA LEU A 91 16.90 27.12 16.40
C LEU A 91 16.00 28.04 17.24
N SER A 92 16.51 29.18 17.70
CA SER A 92 15.73 30.15 18.47
C SER A 92 14.51 30.68 17.71
N LEU A 93 14.57 30.77 16.40
CA LEU A 93 13.52 31.32 15.55
C LEU A 93 12.18 30.55 15.63
N THR A 94 12.19 29.25 15.93
CA THR A 94 10.94 28.48 16.08
C THR A 94 10.38 28.50 17.52
N ALA A 95 11.25 28.68 18.51
CA ALA A 95 10.83 28.79 19.92
C ALA A 95 10.32 30.18 20.28
N ASP A 96 10.82 31.21 19.59
CA ASP A 96 10.50 32.61 19.87
C ASP A 96 9.24 33.12 19.14
N LEU A 97 8.52 32.24 18.44
CA LEU A 97 7.27 32.62 17.77
C LEU A 97 6.30 33.21 18.80
N ARG A 98 5.74 34.39 18.50
CA ARG A 98 4.73 35.06 19.31
C ARG A 98 3.35 34.86 18.74
N ASN A 99 3.13 35.34 17.53
CA ASN A 99 1.86 35.18 16.83
C ASN A 99 2.08 34.67 15.41
N GLN A 100 1.12 33.91 14.92
CA GLN A 100 1.11 33.49 13.53
C GLN A 100 -0.34 33.45 13.02
N ILE A 101 -0.53 34.01 11.84
CA ILE A 101 -1.80 33.92 11.12
C ILE A 101 -1.51 33.27 9.77
N ASN A 102 -2.23 32.23 9.46
CA ASN A 102 -2.19 31.54 8.17
C ASN A 102 -3.58 31.60 7.55
N PHE A 103 -3.62 31.96 6.29
CA PHE A 103 -4.83 32.00 5.48
C PHE A 103 -4.59 31.29 4.17
N SER A 104 -5.51 30.45 3.73
CA SER A 104 -5.47 29.89 2.40
C SER A 104 -6.86 29.79 1.76
N LEU A 105 -6.89 30.04 0.47
CA LEU A 105 -8.07 29.93 -0.37
C LEU A 105 -7.71 29.09 -1.60
N SER A 106 -8.49 28.06 -1.88
CA SER A 106 -8.35 27.28 -3.10
C SER A 106 -9.68 27.20 -3.84
N LYS A 107 -9.64 27.27 -5.16
CA LYS A 107 -10.78 27.17 -6.05
C LYS A 107 -10.50 26.17 -7.16
N SER A 108 -11.40 25.20 -7.31
CA SER A 108 -11.47 24.34 -8.48
C SER A 108 -12.61 24.76 -9.39
N PHE A 109 -12.39 24.73 -10.70
CA PHE A 109 -13.40 25.14 -11.67
C PHE A 109 -14.14 23.92 -12.22
N ASP A 110 -15.43 24.09 -12.55
CA ASP A 110 -16.25 23.03 -13.14
C ASP A 110 -15.76 22.60 -14.52
N ASN A 111 -15.25 23.56 -15.28
CA ASN A 111 -14.62 23.28 -16.56
C ASN A 111 -13.22 22.70 -16.31
N PRO A 112 -12.98 21.40 -16.64
CA PRO A 112 -11.68 20.76 -16.43
C PRO A 112 -10.54 21.41 -17.25
N ARG A 113 -10.87 22.28 -18.21
CA ARG A 113 -9.86 23.04 -18.95
C ARG A 113 -9.29 24.24 -18.18
N VAL A 114 -9.95 24.66 -17.12
CA VAL A 114 -9.56 25.85 -16.34
C VAL A 114 -8.66 25.47 -15.16
N GLY A 115 -8.76 24.23 -14.65
CA GLY A 115 -7.93 23.75 -13.55
C GLY A 115 -8.32 24.25 -12.17
N ALA A 116 -7.31 24.41 -11.31
CA ALA A 116 -7.46 24.86 -9.93
C ALA A 116 -6.42 25.94 -9.59
N PHE A 117 -6.83 26.87 -8.75
CA PHE A 117 -6.01 27.97 -8.28
C PHE A 117 -6.00 28.02 -6.76
N SER A 118 -4.86 28.35 -6.15
CA SER A 118 -4.76 28.58 -4.72
C SER A 118 -3.91 29.80 -4.37
N VAL A 119 -4.30 30.44 -3.28
CA VAL A 119 -3.61 31.59 -2.68
C VAL A 119 -3.40 31.28 -1.21
N GLY A 120 -2.22 31.53 -0.70
CA GLY A 120 -1.89 31.43 0.71
C GLY A 120 -1.19 32.68 1.20
N PHE A 121 -1.44 33.00 2.46
CA PHE A 121 -0.81 34.13 3.15
C PHE A 121 -0.48 33.70 4.57
N LEU A 122 0.77 33.97 5.01
CA LEU A 122 1.22 33.67 6.37
C LEU A 122 1.96 34.89 6.92
N VAL A 123 1.59 35.27 8.12
CA VAL A 123 2.28 36.29 8.92
C VAL A 123 2.76 35.67 10.20
N SER A 124 4.00 35.91 10.55
CA SER A 124 4.57 35.49 11.84
C SER A 124 5.30 36.65 12.48
N ASP A 125 5.11 36.85 13.78
CA ASP A 125 5.92 37.74 14.60
C ASP A 125 6.57 36.96 15.76
N TYR A 126 7.65 37.50 16.30
CA TYR A 126 8.53 36.80 17.24
C TYR A 126 8.77 37.65 18.48
N TRP A 127 9.04 37.00 19.64
CA TRP A 127 9.25 37.70 20.91
C TRP A 127 10.56 38.46 20.98
N ASN A 128 11.65 37.84 20.47
CA ASN A 128 13.02 38.35 20.64
C ASN A 128 13.59 38.93 19.35
N SER A 129 12.76 39.21 18.37
CA SER A 129 13.18 39.71 17.07
C SER A 129 12.09 40.58 16.48
N ASP A 130 12.44 41.76 16.01
CA ASP A 130 11.55 42.58 15.19
C ASP A 130 11.45 42.05 13.74
N ASN A 131 12.00 40.89 13.50
CA ASN A 131 12.09 40.24 12.18
C ASN A 131 10.75 39.56 11.82
N ASN A 132 9.69 40.33 11.66
CA ASN A 132 8.40 39.82 11.24
C ASN A 132 8.49 39.21 9.84
N ARG A 133 7.85 38.06 9.66
CA ARG A 133 7.85 37.29 8.42
C ARG A 133 6.47 37.38 7.75
N TYR A 134 6.48 37.75 6.47
CA TYR A 134 5.29 37.75 5.60
C TYR A 134 5.54 36.84 4.43
N GLN A 135 4.70 35.83 4.26
CA GLN A 135 4.84 34.86 3.18
C GLN A 135 3.57 34.86 2.32
N TYR A 136 3.77 34.89 1.01
CA TYR A 136 2.73 34.82 0.00
C TYR A 136 2.98 33.59 -0.87
N ASN A 137 1.94 32.81 -1.12
CA ASN A 137 1.99 31.63 -1.98
C ASN A 137 0.85 31.72 -3.00
N LEU A 138 1.16 31.57 -4.26
CA LEU A 138 0.23 31.48 -5.35
C LEU A 138 0.51 30.19 -6.10
N SER A 139 -0.52 29.43 -6.44
CA SER A 139 -0.35 28.26 -7.29
C SER A 139 -1.53 28.05 -8.21
N TYR A 140 -1.22 27.53 -9.37
CA TYR A 140 -2.18 27.09 -10.37
C TYR A 140 -1.80 25.68 -10.84
N GLY A 141 -2.79 24.81 -10.95
CA GLY A 141 -2.61 23.45 -11.45
C GLY A 141 -3.72 23.05 -12.40
N ASN A 142 -3.36 22.30 -13.42
CA ASN A 142 -4.31 21.76 -14.38
C ASN A 142 -3.80 20.45 -14.99
N SER A 143 -4.70 19.78 -15.73
CA SER A 143 -4.36 18.58 -16.51
C SER A 143 -4.84 18.75 -17.95
N TRP A 144 -3.94 18.48 -18.88
CA TRP A 144 -4.25 18.44 -20.30
C TRP A 144 -4.04 17.03 -20.82
N LYS A 145 -5.14 16.36 -21.13
CA LYS A 145 -5.13 14.92 -21.43
C LYS A 145 -4.49 14.13 -20.28
N ARG A 146 -3.31 13.54 -20.51
CA ARG A 146 -2.54 12.78 -19.52
C ARG A 146 -1.49 13.62 -18.79
N LEU A 147 -1.17 14.80 -19.31
CA LEU A 147 -0.17 15.68 -18.68
C LEU A 147 -0.83 16.48 -17.57
N SER A 148 -0.35 16.32 -16.34
CA SER A 148 -0.68 17.21 -15.23
C SER A 148 0.47 18.20 -15.04
N TYR A 149 0.15 19.46 -14.81
CA TYR A 149 1.14 20.50 -14.59
C TYR A 149 0.69 21.45 -13.50
N SER A 150 1.67 22.00 -12.79
CA SER A 150 1.44 23.10 -11.86
C SER A 150 2.53 24.13 -11.98
N ILE A 151 2.17 25.39 -11.70
CA ILE A 151 3.06 26.53 -11.60
C ILE A 151 2.73 27.24 -10.30
N GLY A 152 3.74 27.67 -9.56
CA GLY A 152 3.53 28.42 -8.34
C GLY A 152 4.61 29.46 -8.11
N PHE A 153 4.26 30.39 -7.25
CA PHE A 153 5.10 31.47 -6.80
C PHE A 153 5.05 31.54 -5.28
N SER A 154 6.19 31.68 -4.64
CA SER A 154 6.31 31.91 -3.20
C SER A 154 7.24 33.10 -2.95
N GLN A 155 6.85 33.97 -2.05
CA GLN A 155 7.67 35.07 -1.60
C GLN A 155 7.60 35.19 -0.08
N THR A 156 8.74 35.31 0.57
CA THR A 156 8.87 35.60 1.99
C THR A 156 9.63 36.90 2.17
N ASN A 157 9.04 37.85 2.88
CA ASN A 157 9.67 39.13 3.25
C ASN A 157 10.01 39.10 4.74
N TYR A 158 11.18 39.63 5.09
CA TYR A 158 11.67 39.78 6.46
C TYR A 158 11.82 41.31 6.74
N LYS A 159 11.34 41.75 7.91
CA LYS A 159 11.24 43.18 8.20
C LYS A 159 12.60 43.87 8.50
N GLU A 160 13.57 43.13 9.03
CA GLU A 160 14.83 43.69 9.52
C GLU A 160 16.11 42.99 9.05
N ASN A 161 16.03 42.11 8.07
CA ASN A 161 17.24 41.42 7.60
C ASN A 161 17.93 42.15 6.46
N THR A 162 19.25 42.03 6.40
CA THR A 162 20.11 42.53 5.31
C THR A 162 19.66 41.98 3.94
N PHE A 163 18.91 40.87 3.96
CA PHE A 163 18.27 40.23 2.80
C PHE A 163 16.76 40.43 2.88
N ASP A 164 16.24 41.39 2.14
CA ASP A 164 14.85 41.86 2.25
C ASP A 164 13.79 40.81 1.89
N LYS A 165 14.13 39.80 1.08
CA LYS A 165 13.16 38.81 0.60
C LYS A 165 13.81 37.53 0.09
N ASP A 166 13.06 36.42 0.27
CA ASP A 166 13.23 35.18 -0.46
C ASP A 166 12.06 35.05 -1.45
N GLN A 167 12.36 34.69 -2.68
CA GLN A 167 11.30 34.46 -3.68
C GLN A 167 11.63 33.24 -4.53
N SER A 168 10.61 32.52 -4.94
CA SER A 168 10.77 31.41 -5.85
C SER A 168 9.57 31.24 -6.78
N VAL A 169 9.85 30.84 -8.00
CA VAL A 169 8.88 30.33 -8.97
C VAL A 169 9.18 28.84 -9.15
N TYR A 170 8.16 28.02 -9.11
CA TYR A 170 8.30 26.59 -9.39
C TYR A 170 7.32 26.14 -10.46
N ALA A 171 7.72 25.15 -11.23
CA ALA A 171 6.88 24.45 -12.18
C ALA A 171 7.04 22.93 -11.98
N SER A 172 5.96 22.19 -12.06
CA SER A 172 5.99 20.75 -12.06
C SER A 172 5.18 20.16 -13.22
N LEU A 173 5.65 19.06 -13.75
CA LEU A 173 5.01 18.29 -14.80
C LEU A 173 4.94 16.83 -14.35
N SER A 174 3.80 16.18 -14.57
CA SER A 174 3.62 14.75 -14.34
C SER A 174 2.94 14.13 -15.55
N LEU A 175 3.61 13.15 -16.15
CA LEU A 175 3.16 12.47 -17.35
C LEU A 175 3.13 10.96 -17.13
N PRO A 176 1.95 10.34 -16.99
CA PRO A 176 1.82 8.90 -16.99
C PRO A 176 2.07 8.36 -18.41
N LEU A 177 3.01 7.41 -18.48
CA LEU A 177 3.43 6.74 -19.71
C LEU A 177 3.01 5.27 -19.59
N ASP A 178 1.89 4.91 -20.21
CA ASP A 178 1.43 3.51 -20.18
C ASP A 178 2.16 2.70 -21.25
N PHE A 179 2.95 1.75 -20.83
CA PHE A 179 3.65 0.83 -21.73
C PHE A 179 3.19 -0.61 -21.49
N ARG A 180 2.29 -1.12 -22.32
CA ARG A 180 1.76 -2.50 -22.31
C ARG A 180 1.33 -3.01 -20.89
N LYS A 181 2.29 -3.58 -20.14
CA LYS A 181 2.09 -4.14 -18.79
C LYS A 181 2.83 -3.35 -17.69
N SER A 182 3.39 -2.20 -18.02
CA SER A 182 4.16 -1.37 -17.10
C SER A 182 3.51 0.00 -16.98
N ASN A 183 3.24 0.41 -15.76
CA ASN A 183 2.79 1.76 -15.46
C ASN A 183 4.02 2.61 -15.21
N LEU A 184 4.32 3.53 -16.11
CA LEU A 184 5.42 4.48 -15.98
C LEU A 184 4.88 5.86 -15.68
N ASN A 185 5.59 6.63 -14.88
CA ASN A 185 5.30 8.04 -14.61
C ASN A 185 6.59 8.86 -14.68
N LEU A 186 6.59 9.86 -15.54
CA LEU A 186 7.65 10.86 -15.62
C LEU A 186 7.21 12.10 -14.85
N ASN A 187 7.95 12.45 -13.81
CA ASN A 187 7.80 13.70 -13.08
C ASN A 187 9.00 14.60 -13.36
N SER A 188 8.75 15.86 -13.63
CA SER A 188 9.79 16.88 -13.77
C SER A 188 9.43 18.09 -12.93
N THR A 189 10.41 18.64 -12.23
CA THR A 189 10.26 19.85 -11.42
C THR A 189 11.32 20.86 -11.79
N TYR A 190 10.94 22.11 -11.83
CA TYR A 190 11.85 23.25 -11.98
C TYR A 190 11.52 24.27 -10.92
N GLN A 191 12.53 24.78 -10.25
CA GLN A 191 12.40 25.87 -9.29
C GLN A 191 13.54 26.86 -9.53
N GLN A 192 13.18 28.13 -9.58
CA GLN A 192 14.13 29.24 -9.66
C GLN A 192 13.77 30.25 -8.60
N GLY A 193 14.74 30.79 -7.90
CA GLY A 193 14.49 31.79 -6.89
C GLY A 193 15.76 32.43 -6.34
N GLU A 194 15.53 33.29 -5.37
CA GLU A 194 16.55 33.93 -4.55
C GLU A 194 16.30 33.53 -3.09
N GLN A 195 17.34 33.10 -2.41
CA GLN A 195 17.29 32.73 -1.01
C GLN A 195 18.43 33.47 -0.27
N GLN A 196 18.06 34.30 0.69
CA GLN A 196 19.04 35.12 1.45
C GLN A 196 19.99 35.94 0.53
N GLY A 197 19.44 36.53 -0.54
CA GLY A 197 20.19 37.31 -1.50
C GLY A 197 21.07 36.49 -2.45
N ARG A 198 20.91 35.18 -2.51
CA ARG A 198 21.70 34.28 -3.38
C ARG A 198 20.78 33.58 -4.36
N ASP A 199 21.19 33.49 -5.61
CA ASP A 199 20.45 32.78 -6.65
C ASP A 199 20.43 31.30 -6.39
N SER A 200 19.23 30.71 -6.55
CA SER A 200 18.98 29.29 -6.38
C SER A 200 18.12 28.76 -7.53
N ASP A 201 18.68 27.82 -8.29
CA ASP A 201 17.99 27.12 -9.38
C ASP A 201 18.04 25.63 -9.11
N SER A 202 16.93 24.96 -9.32
CA SER A 202 16.82 23.50 -9.20
C SER A 202 16.01 22.95 -10.37
N PHE A 203 16.56 21.93 -11.01
CA PHE A 203 15.86 21.13 -12.01
C PHE A 203 15.95 19.66 -11.64
N GLY A 204 14.80 18.98 -11.60
CA GLY A 204 14.69 17.56 -11.33
C GLY A 204 13.85 16.84 -12.38
N ALA A 205 14.27 15.62 -12.72
CA ALA A 205 13.48 14.69 -13.53
C ALA A 205 13.54 13.30 -12.89
N TYR A 206 12.40 12.67 -12.73
CA TYR A 206 12.27 11.36 -12.12
C TYR A 206 11.28 10.49 -12.90
N LEU A 207 11.79 9.38 -13.41
CA LEU A 207 10.99 8.34 -14.05
C LEU A 207 10.78 7.20 -13.04
N SER A 208 9.56 6.90 -12.72
CA SER A 208 9.19 5.77 -11.87
C SER A 208 8.25 4.83 -12.60
N GLY A 209 8.22 3.57 -12.16
CA GLY A 209 7.34 2.62 -12.77
C GLY A 209 7.19 1.33 -11.99
N THR A 210 6.20 0.56 -12.43
CA THR A 210 5.95 -0.80 -11.93
C THR A 210 5.98 -1.77 -13.10
N ALA A 211 6.50 -2.97 -12.86
CA ALA A 211 6.59 -4.04 -13.83
C ALA A 211 6.34 -5.40 -13.16
N GLY A 212 6.23 -6.45 -13.98
CA GLY A 212 5.95 -7.80 -13.53
C GLY A 212 4.46 -8.16 -13.60
N SER A 213 4.15 -9.45 -13.50
CA SER A 213 2.78 -9.96 -13.65
C SER A 213 1.80 -9.40 -12.63
N ASN A 214 2.28 -9.03 -11.45
CA ASN A 214 1.49 -8.49 -10.34
C ASN A 214 2.01 -7.13 -9.85
N ASN A 215 2.69 -6.35 -10.72
CA ASN A 215 3.34 -5.09 -10.35
C ASN A 215 4.30 -5.23 -9.17
N ASN A 216 4.96 -6.37 -9.05
CA ASN A 216 5.83 -6.71 -7.92
C ASN A 216 7.25 -6.13 -8.03
N LEU A 217 7.59 -5.54 -9.17
CA LEU A 217 8.84 -4.80 -9.38
C LEU A 217 8.52 -3.31 -9.47
N ASN A 218 9.04 -2.53 -8.53
CA ASN A 218 9.00 -1.07 -8.57
C ASN A 218 10.40 -0.55 -8.86
N PHE A 219 10.52 0.43 -9.72
CA PHE A 219 11.80 1.05 -10.06
C PHE A 219 11.67 2.54 -10.25
N GLY A 220 12.77 3.23 -10.07
CA GLY A 220 12.87 4.66 -10.28
C GLY A 220 14.27 5.08 -10.72
N LEU A 221 14.32 6.08 -11.59
CA LEU A 221 15.53 6.71 -12.08
C LEU A 221 15.33 8.22 -12.00
N GLY A 222 16.26 8.92 -11.36
CA GLY A 222 16.18 10.35 -11.19
C GLY A 222 17.49 11.05 -11.45
N ALA A 223 17.39 12.29 -11.87
CA ALA A 223 18.47 13.24 -11.95
C ALA A 223 18.01 14.59 -11.42
N THR A 224 18.85 15.24 -10.60
CA THR A 224 18.58 16.57 -10.05
C THR A 224 19.83 17.42 -10.19
N SER A 225 19.66 18.61 -10.72
CA SER A 225 20.72 19.62 -10.80
C SER A 225 20.31 20.83 -9.96
N ASN A 226 21.08 21.14 -8.94
CA ASN A 226 20.87 22.28 -8.05
C ASN A 226 22.03 23.26 -8.26
N ARG A 227 21.70 24.50 -8.56
CA ARG A 227 22.62 25.61 -8.61
C ARG A 227 22.34 26.56 -7.47
N PHE A 228 23.32 26.85 -6.67
CA PHE A 228 23.22 27.78 -5.55
C PHE A 228 24.47 28.67 -5.53
N ASP A 229 24.28 30.00 -5.59
CA ASP A 229 25.36 31.00 -5.56
C ASP A 229 26.48 30.68 -6.55
N GLY A 230 26.12 30.36 -7.79
CA GLY A 230 27.06 30.01 -8.87
C GLY A 230 27.65 28.60 -8.81
N SER A 231 27.50 27.87 -7.70
CA SER A 231 27.96 26.48 -7.59
C SER A 231 26.86 25.52 -8.04
N THR A 232 27.20 24.58 -8.92
CA THR A 232 26.24 23.56 -9.43
C THR A 232 26.56 22.20 -8.85
N ASN A 233 25.59 21.58 -8.28
CA ASN A 233 25.62 20.20 -7.80
C ASN A 233 24.62 19.36 -8.58
N THR A 234 25.08 18.29 -9.23
CA THR A 234 24.22 17.35 -9.95
C THR A 234 24.25 16.01 -9.24
N SER A 235 23.08 15.45 -9.02
CA SER A 235 22.91 14.13 -8.42
C SER A 235 22.07 13.21 -9.30
N TYR A 236 22.37 11.93 -9.22
CA TYR A 236 21.64 10.86 -9.89
C TYR A 236 21.21 9.83 -8.87
N ASN A 237 20.01 9.33 -8.99
CA ASN A 237 19.52 8.24 -8.16
C ASN A 237 18.84 7.17 -8.99
N ALA A 238 19.07 5.93 -8.61
CA ALA A 238 18.37 4.78 -9.14
C ALA A 238 17.93 3.91 -7.98
N ASN A 239 16.71 3.45 -8.02
CA ASN A 239 16.19 2.51 -7.03
C ASN A 239 15.39 1.40 -7.71
N VAL A 240 15.46 0.23 -7.12
CA VAL A 240 14.64 -0.92 -7.48
C VAL A 240 14.17 -1.59 -6.21
N ASN A 241 12.90 -1.97 -6.20
CA ASN A 241 12.28 -2.71 -5.12
C ASN A 241 11.50 -3.89 -5.69
N TYR A 242 11.86 -5.10 -5.27
CA TYR A 242 11.24 -6.33 -5.75
C TYR A 242 10.51 -7.03 -4.61
N LEU A 243 9.20 -7.06 -4.72
CA LEU A 243 8.31 -7.67 -3.73
C LEU A 243 8.10 -9.15 -4.08
N LEU A 244 8.80 -10.01 -3.35
CA LEU A 244 8.58 -11.45 -3.35
C LEU A 244 7.58 -11.83 -2.25
N PRO A 245 6.91 -12.98 -2.32
CA PRO A 245 6.00 -13.42 -1.24
C PRO A 245 6.68 -13.55 0.12
N GLN A 246 7.96 -13.91 0.14
CA GLN A 246 8.75 -14.20 1.35
C GLN A 246 9.57 -13.02 1.84
N VAL A 247 9.94 -12.10 0.95
CA VAL A 247 10.88 -11.02 1.26
C VAL A 247 10.68 -9.84 0.32
N ASN A 248 10.86 -8.63 0.81
CA ASN A 248 10.95 -7.42 0.04
C ASN A 248 12.42 -7.04 -0.12
N LEU A 249 12.92 -7.03 -1.35
CA LEU A 249 14.30 -6.72 -1.69
C LEU A 249 14.40 -5.32 -2.28
N GLY A 250 15.26 -4.48 -1.73
CA GLY A 250 15.51 -3.14 -2.22
C GLY A 250 16.98 -2.94 -2.58
N ALA A 251 17.23 -2.17 -3.64
CA ALA A 251 18.54 -1.67 -3.97
C ALA A 251 18.43 -0.21 -4.39
N THR A 252 19.35 0.61 -3.91
CA THR A 252 19.42 2.04 -4.25
C THR A 252 20.84 2.42 -4.56
N VAL A 253 21.03 3.23 -5.59
CA VAL A 253 22.30 3.89 -5.93
C VAL A 253 22.04 5.38 -5.95
N TYR A 254 22.86 6.12 -5.27
CA TYR A 254 22.87 7.59 -5.27
C TYR A 254 24.27 8.07 -5.59
N HIS A 255 24.38 8.96 -6.56
CA HIS A 255 25.65 9.58 -6.96
C HIS A 255 25.48 11.11 -6.95
N ALA A 256 26.34 11.79 -6.23
CA ALA A 256 26.39 13.25 -6.20
C ALA A 256 27.87 13.72 -6.13
N ASN A 257 28.21 14.69 -6.94
CA ASN A 257 29.58 15.19 -7.06
C ASN A 257 30.59 14.05 -7.40
N GLN A 258 31.41 13.65 -6.44
CA GLN A 258 32.40 12.56 -6.59
C GLN A 258 32.06 11.35 -5.72
N ASP A 259 30.96 11.41 -4.95
CA ASP A 259 30.56 10.37 -4.01
C ASP A 259 29.48 9.51 -4.59
N THR A 260 29.61 8.20 -4.40
CA THR A 260 28.58 7.22 -4.76
C THR A 260 28.22 6.39 -3.55
N GLN A 261 26.94 6.33 -3.25
CA GLN A 261 26.38 5.54 -2.16
C GLN A 261 25.53 4.40 -2.72
N TYR A 262 25.73 3.21 -2.17
CA TYR A 262 24.95 2.04 -2.49
C TYR A 262 24.21 1.57 -1.24
N SER A 263 22.95 1.21 -1.38
CA SER A 263 22.16 0.60 -0.30
C SER A 263 21.48 -0.65 -0.81
N LEU A 264 21.61 -1.72 -0.05
CA LEU A 264 20.86 -2.97 -0.26
C LEU A 264 20.02 -3.23 0.97
N SER A 265 18.79 -3.59 0.77
CA SER A 265 17.85 -3.92 1.84
C SER A 265 17.11 -5.22 1.57
N ALA A 266 16.88 -5.99 2.62
CA ALA A 266 16.00 -7.13 2.62
C ALA A 266 15.09 -7.03 3.85
N GLN A 267 13.80 -6.99 3.63
CA GLN A 267 12.80 -6.83 4.69
C GLN A 267 11.79 -7.96 4.63
N GLY A 268 11.44 -8.49 5.78
CA GLY A 268 10.45 -9.54 5.93
C GLY A 268 10.41 -10.07 7.35
N ALA A 269 9.64 -11.12 7.55
CA ALA A 269 9.56 -11.83 8.82
C ALA A 269 9.48 -13.34 8.59
N ILE A 270 9.90 -14.10 9.58
CA ILE A 270 9.77 -15.55 9.64
C ILE A 270 8.87 -15.90 10.82
N VAL A 271 7.79 -16.61 10.55
CA VAL A 271 6.79 -16.99 11.55
C VAL A 271 6.78 -18.52 11.71
N ALA A 272 7.05 -18.98 12.92
CA ALA A 272 6.90 -20.39 13.30
C ALA A 272 5.48 -20.61 13.86
N HIS A 273 4.79 -21.63 13.34
CA HIS A 273 3.41 -21.93 13.71
C HIS A 273 3.12 -23.44 13.63
N ARG A 274 1.94 -23.86 14.02
CA ARG A 274 1.58 -25.29 14.10
C ARG A 274 1.67 -26.07 12.77
N HIS A 275 1.60 -25.36 11.63
CA HIS A 275 1.71 -25.95 10.28
C HIS A 275 3.11 -25.82 9.67
N GLY A 276 4.11 -25.33 10.43
CA GLY A 276 5.49 -25.22 9.99
C GLY A 276 6.08 -23.83 10.18
N ILE A 277 6.92 -23.41 9.24
CA ILE A 277 7.60 -22.12 9.23
C ILE A 277 7.26 -21.41 7.92
N THR A 278 6.75 -20.20 8.00
CA THR A 278 6.39 -19.39 6.83
C THR A 278 7.13 -18.06 6.86
N ALA A 279 7.77 -17.71 5.75
CA ALA A 279 8.35 -16.40 5.54
C ALA A 279 7.31 -15.45 4.89
N THR A 280 7.35 -14.18 5.28
CA THR A 280 6.50 -13.12 4.72
C THR A 280 7.34 -11.88 4.42
N ASN A 281 6.95 -11.13 3.40
CA ASN A 281 7.65 -9.91 2.99
C ASN A 281 7.36 -8.69 3.88
N THR A 282 6.46 -8.82 4.84
CA THR A 282 6.06 -7.74 5.74
C THR A 282 6.03 -8.25 7.18
N ALA A 283 6.74 -7.57 8.07
CA ALA A 283 6.63 -7.78 9.51
C ALA A 283 5.41 -7.03 10.05
N ALA A 284 4.63 -7.69 10.90
CA ALA A 284 3.48 -7.10 11.56
C ALA A 284 3.35 -7.65 12.99
N ASP A 285 2.92 -6.81 13.92
CA ASP A 285 2.69 -7.18 15.31
C ASP A 285 1.37 -7.96 15.51
N THR A 286 0.42 -7.74 14.59
CA THR A 286 -0.87 -8.43 14.57
C THR A 286 -1.09 -8.98 13.17
N TYR A 287 -1.24 -10.30 13.06
CA TYR A 287 -1.31 -10.96 11.76
C TYR A 287 -2.21 -12.20 11.80
N THR A 288 -2.55 -12.72 10.64
CA THR A 288 -3.29 -13.97 10.52
C THR A 288 -2.44 -14.99 9.76
N ILE A 289 -2.30 -16.16 10.33
CA ILE A 289 -1.72 -17.33 9.68
C ILE A 289 -2.83 -17.95 8.82
N ILE A 290 -2.56 -18.14 7.55
CA ILE A 290 -3.49 -18.77 6.61
C ILE A 290 -2.97 -20.16 6.31
N HIS A 291 -3.87 -21.15 6.29
CA HIS A 291 -3.54 -22.52 5.92
C HIS A 291 -4.59 -23.10 4.97
N VAL A 292 -4.11 -23.62 3.85
CA VAL A 292 -4.91 -24.30 2.82
C VAL A 292 -4.16 -25.54 2.37
N ASP A 293 -4.69 -26.70 2.69
CA ASP A 293 -4.07 -27.96 2.25
C ASP A 293 -3.97 -28.01 0.72
N HIS A 294 -2.76 -28.30 0.22
CA HIS A 294 -2.46 -28.36 -1.21
C HIS A 294 -2.70 -27.05 -2.00
N GLY A 295 -2.91 -25.92 -1.31
CA GLY A 295 -3.23 -24.61 -1.91
C GLY A 295 -2.01 -23.82 -2.42
N ALA A 296 -0.86 -24.44 -2.62
CA ALA A 296 0.38 -23.77 -2.98
C ALA A 296 0.25 -22.84 -4.20
N GLY A 297 0.77 -21.62 -4.09
CA GLY A 297 0.84 -20.65 -5.18
C GLY A 297 -0.37 -19.72 -5.30
N ALA A 298 -1.50 -20.01 -4.66
CA ALA A 298 -2.65 -19.11 -4.67
C ALA A 298 -2.37 -17.80 -3.92
N SER A 299 -2.86 -16.69 -4.45
CA SER A 299 -2.70 -15.37 -3.84
C SER A 299 -3.81 -15.09 -2.81
N ILE A 300 -3.46 -14.24 -1.87
CA ILE A 300 -4.39 -13.72 -0.88
C ILE A 300 -4.88 -12.36 -1.38
N ASP A 301 -6.20 -12.20 -1.48
CA ASP A 301 -6.79 -10.92 -1.82
C ASP A 301 -6.50 -9.90 -0.70
N ASN A 302 -6.32 -8.63 -1.06
CA ASN A 302 -5.97 -7.55 -0.14
C ASN A 302 -4.62 -7.70 0.61
N ALA A 303 -3.79 -8.67 0.17
CA ALA A 303 -2.43 -8.85 0.69
C ALA A 303 -1.45 -8.87 -0.48
N TRP A 304 -1.06 -7.68 -0.92
CA TRP A 304 -0.27 -7.52 -2.14
C TRP A 304 1.07 -8.25 -2.06
N GLY A 305 1.35 -9.07 -3.08
CA GLY A 305 2.56 -9.86 -3.19
C GLY A 305 2.60 -11.11 -2.31
N ILE A 306 1.57 -11.40 -1.50
CA ILE A 306 1.53 -12.57 -0.63
C ILE A 306 0.84 -13.74 -1.33
N LYS A 307 1.49 -14.90 -1.29
CA LYS A 307 0.99 -16.16 -1.85
C LYS A 307 1.20 -17.28 -0.86
N LEU A 308 0.35 -18.29 -0.96
CA LEU A 308 0.53 -19.54 -0.24
C LEU A 308 1.85 -20.20 -0.64
N ASP A 309 2.64 -20.59 0.34
CA ASP A 309 3.89 -21.31 0.14
C ASP A 309 3.66 -22.75 -0.35
N ARG A 310 4.73 -23.51 -0.55
CA ARG A 310 4.66 -24.90 -1.02
C ARG A 310 3.90 -25.85 -0.09
N TRP A 311 3.70 -25.47 1.16
CA TRP A 311 2.95 -26.22 2.17
C TRP A 311 1.52 -25.67 2.37
N GLY A 312 1.10 -24.70 1.55
CA GLY A 312 -0.21 -24.06 1.65
C GLY A 312 -0.35 -23.07 2.79
N ASN A 313 0.75 -22.46 3.25
CA ASN A 313 0.73 -21.47 4.31
C ASN A 313 1.02 -20.06 3.78
N ALA A 314 0.42 -19.06 4.39
CA ALA A 314 0.78 -17.66 4.20
C ALA A 314 0.56 -16.86 5.48
N ILE A 315 1.20 -15.71 5.57
CA ILE A 315 0.96 -14.74 6.64
C ILE A 315 0.26 -13.52 6.06
N TYR A 316 -0.90 -13.18 6.61
CA TYR A 316 -1.65 -11.96 6.30
C TYR A 316 -1.28 -10.87 7.31
N PRO A 317 -0.47 -9.87 6.93
CA PRO A 317 0.09 -8.89 7.88
C PRO A 317 -0.86 -7.71 8.15
N ASN A 318 -1.92 -7.54 7.36
CA ASN A 318 -2.80 -6.36 7.42
C ASN A 318 -4.01 -6.57 8.34
N ALA A 319 -3.91 -7.46 9.31
CA ALA A 319 -4.99 -7.76 10.23
C ALA A 319 -5.19 -6.62 11.24
N SER A 320 -6.36 -5.99 11.21
CA SER A 320 -6.76 -4.96 12.17
C SER A 320 -7.22 -5.59 13.48
N ALA A 321 -6.60 -5.21 14.59
CA ALA A 321 -6.96 -5.70 15.91
C ALA A 321 -8.40 -5.29 16.30
N TYR A 322 -9.10 -6.16 17.02
CA TYR A 322 -10.46 -5.96 17.52
C TYR A 322 -11.51 -5.65 16.44
N SER A 323 -11.22 -6.00 15.20
CA SER A 323 -12.10 -5.76 14.05
C SER A 323 -12.29 -7.05 13.25
N ILE A 324 -13.38 -7.14 12.52
CA ILE A 324 -13.63 -8.24 11.60
C ILE A 324 -12.71 -8.05 10.40
N ASN A 325 -11.81 -9.01 10.18
CA ASN A 325 -10.95 -9.08 9.00
C ASN A 325 -11.45 -10.21 8.11
N THR A 326 -11.85 -9.89 6.88
CA THR A 326 -12.22 -10.90 5.89
C THR A 326 -10.98 -11.26 5.08
N ILE A 327 -10.61 -12.52 5.14
CA ILE A 327 -9.50 -13.10 4.38
C ILE A 327 -10.07 -13.88 3.21
N SER A 328 -9.64 -13.53 2.00
CA SER A 328 -10.09 -14.14 0.76
C SER A 328 -8.91 -14.71 -0.01
N ILE A 329 -9.10 -15.89 -0.58
CA ILE A 329 -8.12 -16.57 -1.43
C ILE A 329 -8.64 -16.51 -2.86
N ASN A 330 -7.76 -16.18 -3.80
CA ASN A 330 -8.08 -16.22 -5.21
C ASN A 330 -8.18 -17.68 -5.69
N PRO A 331 -9.37 -18.20 -6.00
CA PRO A 331 -9.55 -19.59 -6.39
C PRO A 331 -8.94 -19.92 -7.76
N ASP A 332 -8.80 -18.94 -8.65
CA ASP A 332 -8.28 -19.15 -10.02
C ASP A 332 -6.79 -19.53 -10.04
N GLN A 333 -6.11 -19.32 -8.92
CA GLN A 333 -4.68 -19.63 -8.78
C GLN A 333 -4.43 -20.91 -7.97
N LEU A 334 -5.47 -21.58 -7.54
CA LEU A 334 -5.35 -22.90 -6.92
C LEU A 334 -5.00 -23.97 -7.97
N PRO A 335 -4.34 -25.04 -7.56
CA PRO A 335 -4.20 -26.22 -8.42
C PRO A 335 -5.58 -26.69 -8.88
N PRO A 336 -5.72 -27.16 -10.13
CA PRO A 336 -7.04 -27.50 -10.71
C PRO A 336 -7.75 -28.63 -10.00
N GLU A 337 -7.02 -29.45 -9.22
CA GLU A 337 -7.57 -30.52 -8.40
C GLU A 337 -8.19 -30.03 -7.08
N ILE A 338 -7.98 -28.74 -6.75
CA ILE A 338 -8.35 -28.18 -5.46
C ILE A 338 -9.51 -27.21 -5.64
N THR A 339 -10.59 -27.44 -4.93
CA THR A 339 -11.69 -26.47 -4.74
C THR A 339 -11.88 -26.17 -3.27
N LEU A 340 -12.28 -24.95 -2.96
CA LEU A 340 -12.54 -24.53 -1.59
C LEU A 340 -14.04 -24.60 -1.30
N ASP A 341 -14.38 -25.04 -0.09
CA ASP A 341 -15.72 -24.89 0.46
C ASP A 341 -15.87 -23.48 1.04
N GLY A 342 -15.99 -22.49 0.12
CA GLY A 342 -15.91 -21.08 0.42
C GLY A 342 -14.47 -20.53 0.35
N ASN A 343 -14.30 -19.45 -0.41
CA ASN A 343 -13.02 -18.79 -0.63
C ASN A 343 -12.74 -17.63 0.36
N GLN A 344 -13.61 -17.42 1.34
CA GLN A 344 -13.51 -16.35 2.34
C GLN A 344 -13.73 -16.89 3.75
N THR A 345 -12.98 -16.32 4.69
CA THR A 345 -13.17 -16.55 6.14
C THR A 345 -12.98 -15.26 6.91
N GLN A 346 -13.56 -15.17 8.11
CA GLN A 346 -13.45 -13.99 8.97
C GLN A 346 -12.70 -14.32 10.25
N VAL A 347 -11.81 -13.40 10.65
CA VAL A 347 -11.04 -13.48 11.88
C VAL A 347 -11.06 -12.15 12.63
N ILE A 348 -10.97 -12.22 13.95
CA ILE A 348 -10.89 -11.04 14.85
C ILE A 348 -9.67 -11.22 15.74
N PRO A 349 -8.49 -10.71 15.36
CA PRO A 349 -7.30 -10.77 16.19
C PRO A 349 -7.38 -9.78 17.35
N ARG A 350 -6.65 -10.08 18.43
CA ARG A 350 -6.31 -9.08 19.44
C ARG A 350 -5.02 -8.36 19.03
N MET A 351 -4.79 -7.19 19.60
CA MET A 351 -3.53 -6.48 19.40
C MET A 351 -2.33 -7.34 19.85
N TYR A 352 -1.24 -7.32 19.11
CA TYR A 352 -0.03 -8.13 19.34
C TYR A 352 -0.28 -9.64 19.38
N SER A 353 -1.23 -10.12 18.58
CA SER A 353 -1.55 -11.54 18.51
C SER A 353 -1.63 -12.06 17.08
N SER A 354 -1.55 -13.38 16.96
CA SER A 354 -1.82 -14.07 15.71
C SER A 354 -3.14 -14.84 15.77
N THR A 355 -3.84 -14.91 14.66
CA THR A 355 -5.01 -15.78 14.46
C THR A 355 -4.72 -16.80 13.37
N LEU A 356 -5.48 -17.87 13.31
CA LEU A 356 -5.39 -18.90 12.28
C LEU A 356 -6.67 -18.90 11.44
N ALA A 357 -6.52 -18.76 10.13
CA ALA A 357 -7.56 -18.94 9.13
C ALA A 357 -7.32 -20.23 8.36
N THR A 358 -8.22 -21.19 8.49
CA THR A 358 -8.17 -22.46 7.74
C THR A 358 -9.30 -22.51 6.75
N PHE A 359 -9.03 -23.06 5.57
CA PHE A 359 -10.00 -23.24 4.52
C PHE A 359 -10.21 -24.73 4.28
N LYS A 360 -11.47 -25.13 4.16
CA LYS A 360 -11.81 -26.50 3.81
C LYS A 360 -11.55 -26.74 2.33
N VAL A 361 -10.83 -27.78 2.06
CA VAL A 361 -10.43 -28.18 0.71
C VAL A 361 -11.21 -29.39 0.29
N ASN A 362 -11.78 -29.34 -0.91
CA ASN A 362 -12.35 -30.48 -1.59
C ASN A 362 -11.41 -30.84 -2.75
N GLN A 363 -10.88 -32.05 -2.72
CA GLN A 363 -10.13 -32.57 -3.86
C GLN A 363 -11.10 -33.06 -4.92
N GLN A 364 -10.98 -32.53 -6.12
CA GLN A 364 -11.70 -33.01 -7.29
C GLN A 364 -10.77 -33.79 -8.18
N SER A 365 -11.27 -34.85 -8.77
CA SER A 365 -10.51 -35.59 -9.76
C SER A 365 -10.56 -34.86 -11.11
N ASN A 366 -9.40 -34.63 -11.72
CA ASN A 366 -9.28 -34.11 -13.09
C ASN A 366 -9.20 -35.24 -14.13
N ILE A 367 -9.92 -36.30 -13.91
CA ILE A 367 -9.92 -37.47 -14.80
C ILE A 367 -11.16 -37.41 -15.68
N LEU A 368 -10.93 -37.24 -16.96
CA LEU A 368 -11.93 -37.42 -17.98
C LEU A 368 -11.95 -38.88 -18.42
N MET A 369 -12.96 -39.62 -17.94
CA MET A 369 -13.15 -41.02 -18.33
C MET A 369 -13.89 -41.10 -19.66
N ARG A 370 -13.33 -41.84 -20.63
CA ARG A 370 -13.98 -42.25 -21.87
C ARG A 370 -14.33 -43.71 -21.78
N ILE A 371 -15.62 -44.02 -21.87
CA ILE A 371 -16.14 -45.37 -21.63
C ILE A 371 -16.53 -46.01 -22.98
N HIS A 372 -15.95 -47.12 -23.28
CA HIS A 372 -16.28 -47.94 -24.44
C HIS A 372 -17.02 -49.22 -23.98
N SER A 373 -17.96 -49.69 -24.78
CA SER A 373 -18.65 -50.93 -24.53
C SER A 373 -18.85 -51.70 -25.84
N LYS A 374 -18.65 -52.97 -25.82
CA LYS A 374 -18.87 -53.84 -27.01
C LYS A 374 -20.33 -53.94 -27.40
N ASN A 375 -21.24 -53.79 -26.42
CA ASN A 375 -22.66 -54.00 -26.59
C ASN A 375 -23.47 -52.69 -26.77
N THR A 376 -22.88 -51.54 -26.48
CA THR A 376 -23.59 -50.27 -26.51
C THR A 376 -22.69 -49.22 -27.19
N GLN A 377 -23.13 -48.75 -28.36
CA GLN A 377 -22.37 -47.75 -29.11
C GLN A 377 -22.32 -46.37 -28.44
N GLN A 378 -23.43 -45.99 -27.77
CA GLN A 378 -23.52 -44.74 -27.02
C GLN A 378 -24.38 -44.94 -25.78
N PHE A 379 -23.84 -44.50 -24.63
CA PHE A 379 -24.58 -44.40 -23.39
C PHE A 379 -25.52 -43.19 -23.42
N PRO A 380 -26.72 -43.25 -22.88
CA PRO A 380 -27.58 -42.08 -22.72
C PRO A 380 -26.89 -41.01 -21.88
N MET A 381 -27.03 -39.75 -22.27
CA MET A 381 -26.56 -38.62 -21.46
C MET A 381 -27.26 -38.66 -20.08
N GLY A 382 -26.47 -38.40 -19.02
CA GLY A 382 -26.96 -38.46 -17.65
C GLY A 382 -26.96 -39.91 -17.05
N SER A 383 -26.45 -40.94 -17.78
CA SER A 383 -26.16 -42.25 -17.18
C SER A 383 -25.26 -42.08 -15.96
N ARG A 384 -25.51 -42.76 -14.89
CA ARG A 384 -24.82 -42.63 -13.63
C ARG A 384 -23.62 -43.56 -13.60
N ILE A 385 -22.46 -43.02 -13.16
CA ILE A 385 -21.26 -43.80 -12.87
C ILE A 385 -21.17 -43.90 -11.34
N GLU A 386 -21.28 -45.10 -10.83
CA GLU A 386 -21.39 -45.38 -9.39
C GLU A 386 -20.33 -46.39 -8.97
N THR A 387 -19.94 -46.35 -7.69
CA THR A 387 -19.22 -47.47 -7.07
C THR A 387 -20.12 -48.68 -6.89
N SER A 388 -19.54 -49.83 -6.62
CA SER A 388 -20.36 -51.04 -6.25
C SER A 388 -21.18 -50.82 -5.01
N SER A 389 -20.79 -49.92 -4.12
CA SER A 389 -21.56 -49.49 -2.94
C SER A 389 -22.68 -48.48 -3.24
N GLY A 390 -22.83 -48.01 -4.50
CA GLY A 390 -23.90 -47.10 -4.94
C GLY A 390 -23.55 -45.60 -4.82
N ASN A 391 -22.33 -45.23 -4.50
CA ASN A 391 -21.90 -43.82 -4.45
C ASN A 391 -21.71 -43.26 -5.87
N LEU A 392 -22.38 -42.15 -6.17
CA LEU A 392 -22.28 -41.49 -7.46
C LEU A 392 -20.90 -40.83 -7.62
N ILE A 393 -20.18 -41.17 -8.69
CA ILE A 393 -18.81 -40.67 -9.00
C ILE A 393 -18.81 -39.73 -10.20
N GLY A 394 -19.73 -39.87 -11.12
CA GLY A 394 -19.83 -39.05 -12.31
C GLY A 394 -21.13 -39.28 -13.06
N LEU A 395 -21.39 -38.37 -14.01
CA LEU A 395 -22.50 -38.47 -14.95
C LEU A 395 -21.96 -38.54 -16.38
N MET A 396 -22.54 -39.40 -17.18
CA MET A 396 -22.19 -39.53 -18.60
C MET A 396 -22.60 -38.29 -19.37
N GLY A 397 -21.62 -37.67 -20.02
CA GLY A 397 -21.81 -36.57 -20.96
C GLY A 397 -21.85 -37.02 -22.40
N GLN A 398 -21.52 -36.09 -23.31
CA GLN A 398 -21.45 -36.37 -24.75
C GLN A 398 -20.28 -37.30 -25.09
N SER A 399 -20.41 -38.09 -26.16
CA SER A 399 -19.33 -38.94 -26.67
C SER A 399 -18.80 -39.95 -25.65
N ASN A 400 -19.67 -40.48 -24.78
CA ASN A 400 -19.34 -41.43 -23.71
C ASN A 400 -18.23 -40.95 -22.78
N GLN A 401 -18.22 -39.65 -22.48
CA GLN A 401 -17.23 -39.03 -21.60
C GLN A 401 -17.87 -38.62 -20.28
N SER A 402 -17.14 -38.77 -19.21
CA SER A 402 -17.52 -38.30 -17.86
C SER A 402 -16.34 -37.70 -17.14
N LEU A 403 -16.53 -36.52 -16.56
CA LEU A 403 -15.58 -35.98 -15.60
C LEU A 403 -15.91 -36.58 -14.22
N LEU A 404 -14.91 -37.17 -13.59
CA LEU A 404 -15.11 -37.80 -12.29
C LEU A 404 -15.07 -36.77 -11.16
N THR A 405 -15.94 -36.94 -10.17
CA THR A 405 -16.02 -36.05 -9.00
C THR A 405 -15.11 -36.51 -7.84
N HIS A 406 -14.58 -37.72 -7.93
CA HIS A 406 -13.71 -38.32 -6.91
C HIS A 406 -12.41 -38.83 -7.56
N ASP A 407 -11.34 -38.83 -6.78
CA ASP A 407 -10.07 -39.39 -7.26
C ASP A 407 -10.17 -40.91 -7.35
N ILE A 408 -10.04 -41.47 -8.55
CA ILE A 408 -10.08 -42.92 -8.75
C ILE A 408 -8.92 -43.63 -8.10
N ARG A 409 -7.84 -42.95 -7.78
CA ARG A 409 -6.67 -43.51 -7.05
C ARG A 409 -7.04 -43.97 -5.63
N ASP A 410 -8.10 -43.36 -5.07
CA ASP A 410 -8.61 -43.71 -3.74
C ASP A 410 -9.72 -44.78 -3.80
N LEU A 411 -10.20 -45.10 -5.00
CA LEU A 411 -11.25 -46.10 -5.20
C LEU A 411 -10.69 -47.53 -5.09
N LYS A 412 -11.24 -48.26 -4.15
CA LYS A 412 -10.91 -49.68 -3.93
C LYS A 412 -12.00 -50.61 -4.49
N GLU A 413 -12.96 -50.07 -5.18
CA GLU A 413 -14.13 -50.78 -5.69
C GLU A 413 -14.26 -50.62 -7.21
N PRO A 414 -14.79 -51.62 -7.96
CA PRO A 414 -15.09 -51.46 -9.36
C PRO A 414 -16.22 -50.42 -9.55
N LEU A 415 -16.25 -49.78 -10.69
CA LEU A 415 -17.27 -48.85 -11.09
C LEU A 415 -18.35 -49.52 -11.90
N LYS A 416 -19.56 -48.98 -11.83
CA LYS A 416 -20.72 -49.44 -12.57
C LYS A 416 -21.35 -48.26 -13.30
N VAL A 417 -21.60 -48.41 -14.59
CA VAL A 417 -22.40 -47.47 -15.35
C VAL A 417 -23.83 -47.95 -15.35
N VAL A 418 -24.78 -47.09 -14.97
CA VAL A 418 -26.20 -47.44 -14.82
C VAL A 418 -27.06 -46.49 -15.65
N TRP A 419 -27.99 -47.04 -16.45
CA TRP A 419 -28.85 -46.26 -17.32
C TRP A 419 -30.20 -46.96 -17.57
N GLY A 420 -31.10 -46.36 -18.38
CA GLY A 420 -32.38 -46.88 -18.77
C GLY A 420 -33.51 -46.62 -17.76
N ASP A 421 -34.72 -47.08 -18.11
CA ASP A 421 -35.88 -46.88 -17.25
C ASP A 421 -35.72 -47.60 -15.92
N GLN A 422 -35.86 -46.84 -14.82
CA GLN A 422 -35.63 -47.30 -13.45
C GLN A 422 -34.19 -47.84 -13.20
N LEU A 423 -33.18 -47.40 -13.97
CA LEU A 423 -31.76 -47.80 -13.83
C LEU A 423 -31.52 -49.32 -13.93
N LYS A 424 -32.31 -49.99 -14.79
CA LYS A 424 -32.26 -51.46 -14.92
C LYS A 424 -31.13 -51.97 -15.82
N GLN A 425 -30.48 -51.08 -16.60
CA GLN A 425 -29.36 -51.45 -17.46
C GLN A 425 -28.08 -51.06 -16.78
N SER A 426 -27.06 -51.90 -16.83
CA SER A 426 -25.76 -51.61 -16.25
C SER A 426 -24.67 -52.39 -16.92
N CYS A 427 -23.43 -51.83 -16.87
CA CYS A 427 -22.21 -52.54 -17.16
C CYS A 427 -21.15 -52.19 -16.12
N ASN A 428 -20.15 -53.08 -15.92
CA ASN A 428 -19.17 -52.95 -14.90
C ASN A 428 -17.79 -52.57 -15.51
N ILE A 429 -17.05 -51.66 -14.82
CA ILE A 429 -15.72 -51.29 -15.15
C ILE A 429 -14.78 -51.82 -14.05
N PRO A 430 -13.90 -52.80 -14.37
CA PRO A 430 -13.05 -53.42 -13.37
C PRO A 430 -11.92 -52.45 -12.92
N ILE A 431 -11.46 -52.61 -11.69
CA ILE A 431 -10.38 -51.79 -11.09
C ILE A 431 -9.11 -51.86 -11.91
N THR A 432 -8.82 -52.99 -12.56
CA THR A 432 -7.64 -53.19 -13.39
C THR A 432 -7.49 -52.18 -14.53
N GLU A 433 -8.57 -51.58 -14.97
CA GLU A 433 -8.57 -50.51 -15.98
C GLU A 433 -7.98 -49.19 -15.44
N PHE A 434 -7.89 -49.03 -14.10
CA PHE A 434 -7.40 -47.80 -13.48
C PHE A 434 -5.88 -47.76 -13.26
N ASP A 435 -5.18 -48.91 -13.37
CA ASP A 435 -3.75 -49.04 -13.09
C ASP A 435 -2.88 -48.14 -13.98
N SER A 436 -3.35 -47.77 -15.16
CA SER A 436 -2.64 -46.90 -16.08
C SER A 436 -2.58 -45.41 -15.62
N VAL A 437 -3.54 -44.97 -14.81
CA VAL A 437 -3.62 -43.61 -14.29
C VAL A 437 -2.85 -43.44 -12.97
N VAL A 438 -2.82 -44.47 -12.16
CA VAL A 438 -2.13 -44.45 -10.85
C VAL A 438 -0.62 -44.16 -11.00
N LYS A 439 -0.03 -44.38 -12.16
CA LYS A 439 1.39 -44.19 -12.43
C LYS A 439 1.81 -42.82 -12.93
N LYS A 440 0.86 -41.92 -13.30
CA LYS A 440 1.17 -40.58 -13.80
C LYS A 440 0.74 -39.53 -12.80
N LYS A 441 1.71 -38.93 -12.16
CA LYS A 441 1.53 -37.78 -11.26
C LYS A 441 1.78 -36.47 -12.04
N ASN A 442 0.83 -36.03 -12.87
CA ASN A 442 0.93 -34.74 -13.56
C ASN A 442 -0.40 -33.99 -13.59
N SER A 443 -0.31 -32.71 -13.33
CA SER A 443 -1.32 -31.70 -13.11
C SER A 443 -2.17 -31.27 -14.32
N GLN A 444 -2.32 -32.08 -15.33
CA GLN A 444 -3.18 -31.84 -16.48
C GLN A 444 -4.32 -32.86 -16.51
N LEU A 445 -5.43 -32.50 -17.14
CA LEU A 445 -6.58 -33.37 -17.33
C LEU A 445 -6.15 -34.74 -17.86
N ASP A 446 -6.20 -35.75 -17.03
CA ASP A 446 -5.90 -37.12 -17.42
C ASP A 446 -7.08 -37.73 -18.14
N ILE A 447 -6.86 -38.26 -19.35
CA ILE A 447 -7.88 -38.98 -20.12
C ILE A 447 -7.69 -40.46 -19.91
N LEU A 448 -8.68 -41.09 -19.28
CA LEU A 448 -8.73 -42.50 -19.03
C LEU A 448 -9.72 -43.17 -19.99
N ASN A 449 -9.20 -44.08 -20.83
CA ASN A 449 -10.06 -44.91 -21.68
C ASN A 449 -10.28 -46.24 -20.97
N VAL A 450 -11.55 -46.57 -20.74
CA VAL A 450 -11.95 -47.79 -20.03
C VAL A 450 -12.98 -48.58 -20.82
N GLU A 451 -12.95 -49.89 -20.68
CA GLU A 451 -13.95 -50.77 -21.28
C GLU A 451 -14.97 -51.21 -20.21
N CYS A 452 -16.26 -51.07 -20.56
CA CYS A 452 -17.34 -51.46 -19.72
C CYS A 452 -17.89 -52.84 -20.20
N HIS A 453 -17.91 -53.79 -19.34
CA HIS A 453 -18.27 -55.22 -19.62
C HIS A 453 -19.65 -55.60 -19.06
#